data_c03cdd32270a908d2865b4fcb187c3dc
#
_entry.id   c03cdd32270a908d2865b4fcb187c3dc
#
_cell.length_a   1.000
_cell.length_b   1.000
_cell.length_c   1.000
_cell.angle_alpha   90.00
_cell.angle_beta   90.00
_cell.angle_gamma   90.00
#
_symmetry.space_group_name_H-M   'P 1'
#
loop_
_entity.id
_entity.type
_entity.pdbx_description
1 polymer ?
#
loop_
_entity_poly.entity_id
_entity_poly.type
_entity_poly.pdbx_seq_one_letter_code
_entity_poly.pdbx_strand_id
1 'polypeptide(L)'
;TWGYKVMDTIGKKITHITPSRGFAAEFGAATTVLIFSMPFLAVPISTTHTLVGAVVGVGLAGGASAVDFKVFAKIAGSWVASLPFAGVGAIILYILFAGSGINVVIVLILAAAGVIYLMSRDEPEKEVEPIVQEETPFSEEGGSILDLFHEHAAAVEETVNYMLAAVSRAVEGEIPTKEIKATQEAELRADELKTKTRESMAGVRMAFSKETFLHMISRQDRIADYAQNVAEQLSFRPLYDNDKARRLVQIHAEKVAETVKVYEDTVEILKDLAYSAFSKKEQHTLMEMIKVVNKLEHEADEAEREAAAFVFSEGDDDPLGAMHMYRVLQRLDDVANAAEKAANAFIPIVTL
;
A
#
# COMPACT_ATOMS: atom_id res chain seq x y z
N THR A 1 2.89 24.39 -16.28
CA THR A 1 3.80 23.75 -17.27
C THR A 1 3.46 22.28 -17.38
N TRP A 2 3.49 21.70 -18.58
CA TRP A 2 3.04 20.33 -18.86
C TRP A 2 4.09 19.25 -18.53
N GLY A 3 5.17 19.57 -17.84
CA GLY A 3 6.21 18.63 -17.48
C GLY A 3 5.72 17.41 -16.69
N TYR A 4 4.68 17.56 -15.85
CA TYR A 4 4.08 16.45 -15.12
C TYR A 4 3.49 15.37 -16.04
N LYS A 5 2.91 15.73 -17.20
CA LYS A 5 2.38 14.77 -18.19
C LYS A 5 3.50 13.93 -18.81
N VAL A 6 4.67 14.54 -19.02
CA VAL A 6 5.85 13.81 -19.51
C VAL A 6 6.38 12.87 -18.45
N MET A 7 6.49 13.33 -17.20
CA MET A 7 6.92 12.50 -16.06
C MET A 7 5.98 11.30 -15.85
N ASP A 8 4.67 11.54 -15.89
CA ASP A 8 3.67 10.46 -15.75
C ASP A 8 3.77 9.44 -16.89
N THR A 9 3.97 9.90 -18.12
CA THR A 9 4.13 9.00 -19.28
C THR A 9 5.40 8.16 -19.18
N ILE A 10 6.53 8.73 -18.77
CA ILE A 10 7.79 8.02 -18.65
C ILE A 10 7.77 7.08 -17.44
N GLY A 11 7.21 7.56 -16.30
CA GLY A 11 7.23 6.84 -15.03
C GLY A 11 6.19 5.71 -14.91
N LYS A 12 5.05 5.80 -15.64
CA LYS A 12 3.94 4.85 -15.44
C LYS A 12 3.50 4.12 -16.70
N LYS A 13 3.68 4.71 -17.91
CA LYS A 13 3.09 4.15 -19.15
C LYS A 13 4.04 3.30 -19.98
N ILE A 14 5.35 3.44 -19.84
CA ILE A 14 6.35 2.65 -20.59
C ILE A 14 6.59 1.30 -19.92
N THR A 15 6.81 1.31 -18.60
CA THR A 15 7.01 0.12 -17.76
C THR A 15 6.71 0.48 -16.30
N HIS A 16 6.42 -0.53 -15.50
CA HIS A 16 6.22 -0.30 -14.06
C HIS A 16 7.58 -0.05 -13.39
N ILE A 17 7.79 1.19 -12.92
CA ILE A 17 9.04 1.61 -12.28
C ILE A 17 8.90 1.53 -10.75
N THR A 18 9.64 0.61 -10.13
CA THR A 18 9.87 0.61 -8.68
C THR A 18 11.01 1.59 -8.34
N PRO A 19 11.14 2.05 -7.08
CA PRO A 19 12.25 2.96 -6.68
C PRO A 19 13.65 2.44 -7.07
N SER A 20 13.91 1.14 -6.93
CA SER A 20 15.17 0.51 -7.32
C SER A 20 15.39 0.49 -8.85
N ARG A 21 14.32 0.24 -9.61
CA ARG A 21 14.35 0.29 -11.08
C ARG A 21 14.52 1.73 -11.58
N GLY A 22 13.87 2.70 -10.91
CA GLY A 22 14.04 4.13 -11.20
C GLY A 22 15.48 4.57 -10.99
N PHE A 23 16.09 4.22 -9.86
CA PHE A 23 17.49 4.49 -9.60
C PHE A 23 18.42 3.86 -10.65
N ALA A 24 18.19 2.60 -11.04
CA ALA A 24 18.98 1.93 -12.08
C ALA A 24 18.85 2.63 -13.45
N ALA A 25 17.64 3.10 -13.82
CA ALA A 25 17.40 3.84 -15.04
C ALA A 25 18.11 5.21 -15.04
N GLU A 26 18.01 5.97 -13.94
CA GLU A 26 18.68 7.25 -13.79
C GLU A 26 20.19 7.12 -13.80
N PHE A 27 20.72 6.14 -13.06
CA PHE A 27 22.15 5.86 -13.03
C PHE A 27 22.69 5.46 -14.42
N GLY A 28 21.96 4.59 -15.12
CA GLY A 28 22.30 4.18 -16.48
C GLY A 28 22.25 5.35 -17.47
N ALA A 29 21.22 6.19 -17.37
CA ALA A 29 21.10 7.38 -18.20
C ALA A 29 22.23 8.39 -17.93
N ALA A 30 22.49 8.71 -16.66
CA ALA A 30 23.54 9.63 -16.25
C ALA A 30 24.93 9.16 -16.68
N THR A 31 25.23 7.87 -16.49
CA THR A 31 26.49 7.26 -16.91
C THR A 31 26.66 7.34 -18.43
N THR A 32 25.61 7.05 -19.19
CA THR A 32 25.64 7.14 -20.66
C THR A 32 25.93 8.57 -21.11
N VAL A 33 25.19 9.56 -20.54
CA VAL A 33 25.41 10.98 -20.88
C VAL A 33 26.85 11.40 -20.52
N LEU A 34 27.37 10.98 -19.37
CA LEU A 34 28.73 11.28 -18.95
C LEU A 34 29.77 10.73 -19.94
N ILE A 35 29.65 9.45 -20.32
CA ILE A 35 30.60 8.81 -21.25
C ILE A 35 30.60 9.54 -22.59
N PHE A 36 29.47 9.83 -23.18
CA PHE A 36 29.37 10.52 -24.46
C PHE A 36 29.78 12.00 -24.41
N SER A 37 29.72 12.62 -23.24
CA SER A 37 30.18 14.00 -23.02
C SER A 37 31.67 14.13 -22.77
N MET A 38 32.41 13.01 -22.62
CA MET A 38 33.86 13.03 -22.43
C MET A 38 34.60 13.58 -23.63
N PRO A 39 35.72 14.31 -23.46
CA PRO A 39 36.45 14.99 -24.56
C PRO A 39 36.88 14.09 -25.69
N PHE A 40 37.11 12.79 -25.45
CA PHE A 40 37.57 11.82 -26.47
C PHE A 40 36.42 11.30 -27.35
N LEU A 41 35.14 11.40 -26.89
CA LEU A 41 33.95 11.06 -27.67
C LEU A 41 33.28 12.31 -28.21
N ALA A 42 33.02 13.28 -27.31
CA ALA A 42 32.43 14.59 -27.61
C ALA A 42 31.17 14.52 -28.49
N VAL A 43 30.33 13.50 -28.30
CA VAL A 43 29.07 13.33 -29.06
C VAL A 43 27.92 13.94 -28.29
N PRO A 44 27.25 14.95 -28.85
CA PRO A 44 26.07 15.51 -28.21
C PRO A 44 24.91 14.52 -28.27
N ILE A 45 24.43 14.09 -27.09
CA ILE A 45 23.27 13.20 -26.97
C ILE A 45 22.16 13.86 -26.20
N SER A 46 20.91 13.48 -26.48
CA SER A 46 19.74 13.97 -25.78
C SER A 46 19.56 13.23 -24.45
N THR A 47 19.56 13.97 -23.35
CA THR A 47 19.30 13.42 -22.01
C THR A 47 17.94 12.74 -21.91
N THR A 48 16.90 13.30 -22.57
CA THR A 48 15.55 12.74 -22.58
C THR A 48 15.50 11.41 -23.34
N HIS A 49 16.15 11.32 -24.53
CA HIS A 49 16.22 10.07 -25.28
C HIS A 49 16.97 9.00 -24.48
N THR A 50 18.07 9.38 -23.83
CA THR A 50 18.87 8.47 -23.00
C THR A 50 18.09 7.96 -21.80
N LEU A 51 17.33 8.84 -21.11
CA LEU A 51 16.48 8.44 -19.97
C LEU A 51 15.38 7.47 -20.40
N VAL A 52 14.66 7.78 -21.48
CA VAL A 52 13.61 6.88 -21.99
C VAL A 52 14.21 5.54 -22.42
N GLY A 53 15.36 5.54 -23.07
CA GLY A 53 16.09 4.31 -23.42
C GLY A 53 16.49 3.49 -22.20
N ALA A 54 16.96 4.14 -21.13
CA ALA A 54 17.31 3.49 -19.86
C ALA A 54 16.08 2.87 -19.18
N VAL A 55 14.94 3.58 -19.17
CA VAL A 55 13.65 3.07 -18.65
C VAL A 55 13.20 1.82 -19.41
N VAL A 56 13.27 1.86 -20.74
CA VAL A 56 12.98 0.67 -21.59
C VAL A 56 13.95 -0.46 -21.29
N GLY A 57 15.25 -0.16 -21.16
CA GLY A 57 16.28 -1.15 -20.85
C GLY A 57 16.05 -1.85 -19.51
N VAL A 58 15.71 -1.10 -18.47
CA VAL A 58 15.35 -1.64 -17.15
C VAL A 58 14.05 -2.45 -17.22
N GLY A 59 13.07 -2.00 -18.01
CA GLY A 59 11.84 -2.75 -18.26
C GLY A 59 12.12 -4.10 -18.92
N LEU A 60 12.98 -4.12 -19.96
CA LEU A 60 13.39 -5.34 -20.66
C LEU A 60 14.16 -6.32 -19.77
N ALA A 61 14.96 -5.83 -18.82
CA ALA A 61 15.62 -6.67 -17.83
C ALA A 61 14.62 -7.40 -16.92
N GLY A 62 13.41 -6.85 -16.76
CA GLY A 62 12.29 -7.50 -16.07
C GLY A 62 11.45 -8.43 -16.96
N GLY A 63 11.79 -8.54 -18.25
CA GLY A 63 11.09 -9.33 -19.27
C GLY A 63 10.43 -8.47 -20.35
N ALA A 64 10.39 -8.96 -21.59
CA ALA A 64 9.84 -8.21 -22.73
C ALA A 64 8.36 -7.81 -22.57
N SER A 65 7.58 -8.60 -21.82
CA SER A 65 6.19 -8.30 -21.50
C SER A 65 6.01 -7.15 -20.51
N ALA A 66 7.08 -6.73 -19.82
CA ALA A 66 7.04 -5.62 -18.87
C ALA A 66 7.15 -4.23 -19.52
N VAL A 67 7.32 -4.16 -20.85
CA VAL A 67 7.46 -2.91 -21.61
C VAL A 67 6.31 -2.73 -22.59
N ASP A 68 5.63 -1.59 -22.52
CA ASP A 68 4.64 -1.20 -23.52
C ASP A 68 5.34 -0.62 -24.77
N PHE A 69 5.60 -1.50 -25.72
CA PHE A 69 6.21 -1.11 -26.99
C PHE A 69 5.34 -0.19 -27.85
N LYS A 70 4.01 -0.14 -27.64
CA LYS A 70 3.12 0.79 -28.37
C LYS A 70 3.35 2.22 -27.87
N VAL A 71 3.46 2.39 -26.56
CA VAL A 71 3.78 3.69 -25.95
C VAL A 71 5.18 4.12 -26.37
N PHE A 72 6.17 3.25 -26.31
CA PHE A 72 7.54 3.54 -26.73
C PHE A 72 7.59 3.93 -28.21
N ALA A 73 6.95 3.19 -29.12
CA ALA A 73 6.91 3.50 -30.56
C ALA A 73 6.25 4.86 -30.83
N LYS A 74 5.21 5.24 -30.08
CA LYS A 74 4.57 6.56 -30.18
C LYS A 74 5.54 7.69 -29.79
N ILE A 75 6.31 7.48 -28.71
CA ILE A 75 7.34 8.44 -28.26
C ILE A 75 8.45 8.55 -29.30
N ALA A 76 9.00 7.43 -29.78
CA ALA A 76 10.04 7.39 -30.79
C ALA A 76 9.58 8.02 -32.11
N GLY A 77 8.33 7.77 -32.53
CA GLY A 77 7.71 8.41 -33.69
C GLY A 77 7.63 9.94 -33.55
N SER A 78 7.32 10.44 -32.35
CA SER A 78 7.29 11.90 -32.10
C SER A 78 8.68 12.54 -32.21
N TRP A 79 9.75 11.82 -31.84
CA TRP A 79 11.13 12.29 -32.01
C TRP A 79 11.50 12.44 -33.48
N VAL A 80 11.18 11.44 -34.30
CA VAL A 80 11.44 11.49 -35.76
C VAL A 80 10.61 12.63 -36.40
N ALA A 81 9.35 12.80 -36.01
CA ALA A 81 8.48 13.85 -36.53
C ALA A 81 8.93 15.27 -36.14
N SER A 82 9.56 15.43 -34.97
CA SER A 82 9.98 16.77 -34.48
C SER A 82 10.98 17.46 -35.41
N LEU A 83 11.88 16.71 -36.07
CA LEU A 83 12.89 17.27 -36.99
C LEU A 83 12.28 17.97 -38.20
N PRO A 84 11.42 17.33 -39.04
CA PRO A 84 10.79 18.00 -40.16
C PRO A 84 9.89 19.15 -39.73
N PHE A 85 9.15 19.02 -38.60
CA PHE A 85 8.32 20.13 -38.10
C PHE A 85 9.16 21.34 -37.68
N ALA A 86 10.28 21.12 -36.98
CA ALA A 86 11.20 22.19 -36.61
C ALA A 86 11.85 22.82 -37.84
N GLY A 87 12.24 22.01 -38.84
CA GLY A 87 12.82 22.49 -40.11
C GLY A 87 11.86 23.35 -40.90
N VAL A 88 10.63 22.90 -41.10
CA VAL A 88 9.59 23.69 -41.77
C VAL A 88 9.28 25.00 -41.00
N GLY A 89 9.16 24.92 -39.68
CA GLY A 89 8.98 26.11 -38.84
C GLY A 89 10.13 27.12 -38.98
N ALA A 90 11.37 26.63 -38.96
CA ALA A 90 12.54 27.49 -39.15
C ALA A 90 12.58 28.17 -40.53
N ILE A 91 12.21 27.46 -41.61
CA ILE A 91 12.13 28.03 -42.98
C ILE A 91 11.04 29.08 -43.02
N ILE A 92 9.87 28.84 -42.51
CA ILE A 92 8.76 29.83 -42.45
C ILE A 92 9.22 31.06 -41.69
N LEU A 93 9.82 30.92 -40.54
CA LEU A 93 10.34 32.01 -39.73
C LEU A 93 11.42 32.79 -40.49
N TYR A 94 12.35 32.11 -41.14
CA TYR A 94 13.40 32.73 -41.92
C TYR A 94 12.82 33.60 -43.06
N ILE A 95 11.86 33.08 -43.84
CA ILE A 95 11.20 33.80 -44.92
C ILE A 95 10.46 35.03 -44.39
N LEU A 96 9.76 34.90 -43.25
CA LEU A 96 9.05 35.96 -42.62
C LEU A 96 9.98 37.09 -42.10
N PHE A 97 11.13 36.73 -41.53
CA PHE A 97 12.12 37.69 -41.03
C PHE A 97 13.03 38.31 -42.10
N ALA A 98 13.34 37.60 -43.17
CA ALA A 98 14.23 38.11 -44.25
C ALA A 98 13.59 39.23 -45.05
N GLY A 99 12.27 39.36 -45.07
CA GLY A 99 11.55 40.35 -45.90
C GLY A 99 10.81 41.47 -45.13
N SER A 100 10.86 41.56 -43.82
CA SER A 100 9.86 42.39 -43.11
C SER A 100 10.38 43.01 -41.83
N GLY A 101 9.95 44.25 -41.58
CA GLY A 101 10.25 44.98 -40.37
C GLY A 101 9.47 44.49 -39.13
N ILE A 102 9.52 45.27 -38.06
CA ILE A 102 9.05 45.04 -36.69
C ILE A 102 7.61 44.48 -36.57
N ASN A 103 6.76 44.72 -37.59
CA ASN A 103 5.37 44.25 -37.59
C ASN A 103 5.22 42.69 -37.61
N VAL A 104 6.17 41.97 -38.22
CA VAL A 104 6.14 40.50 -38.28
C VAL A 104 6.45 39.91 -36.91
N VAL A 105 7.34 40.54 -36.15
CA VAL A 105 7.65 40.13 -34.77
C VAL A 105 6.40 40.22 -33.90
N ILE A 106 5.64 41.28 -34.03
CA ILE A 106 4.37 41.48 -33.28
C ILE A 106 3.34 40.43 -33.67
N VAL A 107 3.19 40.12 -34.97
CA VAL A 107 2.26 39.04 -35.43
C VAL A 107 2.65 37.69 -34.91
N LEU A 108 3.95 37.36 -34.87
CA LEU A 108 4.45 36.10 -34.32
C LEU A 108 4.26 36.00 -32.80
N ILE A 109 4.46 37.08 -32.06
CA ILE A 109 4.18 37.13 -30.62
C ILE A 109 2.69 36.92 -30.36
N LEU A 110 1.83 37.59 -31.15
CA LEU A 110 0.36 37.44 -31.01
C LEU A 110 -0.10 36.04 -31.42
N ALA A 111 0.51 35.44 -32.48
CA ALA A 111 0.21 34.11 -32.91
C ALA A 111 0.67 33.08 -31.84
N ALA A 112 1.87 33.23 -31.26
CA ALA A 112 2.35 32.43 -30.16
C ALA A 112 1.49 32.55 -28.91
N ALA A 113 1.09 33.78 -28.56
CA ALA A 113 0.15 34.03 -27.45
C ALA A 113 -1.23 33.42 -27.72
N GLY A 114 -1.72 33.50 -28.99
CA GLY A 114 -2.96 32.83 -29.40
C GLY A 114 -2.88 31.29 -29.33
N VAL A 115 -1.79 30.73 -29.78
CA VAL A 115 -1.54 29.26 -29.64
C VAL A 115 -1.44 28.87 -28.17
N ILE A 116 -0.69 29.62 -27.36
CA ILE A 116 -0.61 29.40 -25.92
C ILE A 116 -1.99 29.55 -25.26
N TYR A 117 -2.79 30.56 -25.67
CA TYR A 117 -4.15 30.74 -25.19
C TYR A 117 -5.10 29.61 -25.62
N LEU A 118 -5.02 29.15 -26.89
CA LEU A 118 -5.81 28.00 -27.37
C LEU A 118 -5.38 26.67 -26.72
N MET A 119 -4.11 26.55 -26.39
CA MET A 119 -3.57 25.41 -25.70
C MET A 119 -3.73 25.47 -24.18
N SER A 120 -3.90 26.69 -23.63
CA SER A 120 -4.26 26.93 -22.23
C SER A 120 -5.77 27.08 -22.01
N ARG A 121 -6.54 27.28 -23.08
CA ARG A 121 -7.95 26.96 -23.05
C ARG A 121 -7.97 25.49 -22.78
N ASP A 122 -8.09 25.19 -21.48
CA ASP A 122 -8.46 23.85 -21.04
C ASP A 122 -9.57 23.42 -21.99
N GLU A 123 -9.37 22.43 -22.79
CA GLU A 123 -10.47 21.52 -23.05
C GLU A 123 -11.10 21.36 -21.69
N PRO A 124 -12.42 21.67 -21.51
CA PRO A 124 -13.09 21.45 -20.26
C PRO A 124 -12.57 20.11 -19.87
N GLU A 125 -11.81 20.08 -18.74
CA GLU A 125 -11.22 18.87 -18.20
C GLU A 125 -12.20 17.84 -18.64
N LYS A 126 -11.92 17.21 -19.82
CA LYS A 126 -12.66 15.99 -20.13
C LYS A 126 -12.35 15.32 -18.86
N GLU A 127 -13.31 15.48 -17.93
CA GLU A 127 -13.44 14.62 -16.77
C GLU A 127 -12.81 13.40 -17.32
N VAL A 128 -11.53 13.19 -16.96
CA VAL A 128 -10.75 12.10 -17.51
C VAL A 128 -11.74 11.03 -17.25
N GLU A 129 -12.55 10.80 -18.36
CA GLU A 129 -13.50 9.70 -18.28
C GLU A 129 -12.58 8.69 -17.73
N PRO A 130 -12.75 8.44 -16.40
CA PRO A 130 -11.75 7.65 -15.68
C PRO A 130 -11.54 6.61 -16.71
N ILE A 131 -10.34 6.50 -17.36
CA ILE A 131 -10.16 5.58 -18.43
C ILE A 131 -11.00 4.48 -17.90
N VAL A 132 -12.23 4.44 -18.43
CA VAL A 132 -13.03 3.26 -18.33
C VAL A 132 -12.11 2.37 -19.09
N GLN A 133 -11.13 1.90 -18.32
CA GLN A 133 -10.49 0.65 -18.60
C GLN A 133 -11.76 -0.12 -18.72
N GLU A 134 -12.21 -0.34 -20.00
CA GLU A 134 -13.27 -1.24 -20.31
C GLU A 134 -13.29 -2.17 -19.16
N GLU A 135 -14.29 -1.94 -18.27
CA GLU A 135 -14.38 -2.65 -17.01
C GLU A 135 -14.14 -4.07 -17.43
N THR A 136 -12.89 -4.49 -17.39
CA THR A 136 -12.64 -5.88 -17.22
C THR A 136 -13.14 -6.05 -15.80
N PRO A 137 -14.38 -6.56 -15.65
CA PRO A 137 -14.95 -6.80 -14.35
C PRO A 137 -13.84 -7.54 -13.65
N PHE A 138 -13.51 -7.11 -12.46
CA PHE A 138 -12.55 -7.74 -11.55
C PHE A 138 -12.56 -9.20 -11.92
N SER A 139 -11.50 -9.74 -12.55
CA SER A 139 -11.60 -11.07 -13.15
C SER A 139 -12.18 -11.94 -12.04
N GLU A 140 -13.11 -12.86 -12.33
CA GLU A 140 -13.73 -13.71 -11.29
C GLU A 140 -12.66 -14.25 -10.34
N GLU A 141 -11.43 -14.43 -10.83
CA GLU A 141 -10.23 -14.80 -10.10
C GLU A 141 -9.71 -13.70 -9.15
N GLY A 142 -9.83 -12.43 -9.47
CA GLY A 142 -9.42 -11.31 -8.60
C GLY A 142 -10.42 -11.10 -7.46
N GLY A 143 -11.73 -11.35 -7.68
CA GLY A 143 -12.74 -11.43 -6.65
C GLY A 143 -12.44 -12.57 -5.68
N SER A 144 -12.13 -13.74 -6.19
CA SER A 144 -11.74 -14.91 -5.39
C SER A 144 -10.55 -14.67 -4.44
N ILE A 145 -9.58 -13.81 -4.81
CA ILE A 145 -8.45 -13.48 -3.93
C ILE A 145 -8.87 -12.58 -2.77
N LEU A 146 -9.76 -11.63 -2.98
CA LEU A 146 -10.29 -10.78 -1.91
C LEU A 146 -11.22 -11.57 -0.98
N ASP A 147 -11.95 -12.54 -1.51
CA ASP A 147 -12.72 -13.48 -0.69
C ASP A 147 -11.78 -14.30 0.22
N LEU A 148 -10.68 -14.83 -0.32
CA LEU A 148 -9.66 -15.52 0.47
C LEU A 148 -8.99 -14.63 1.50
N PHE A 149 -8.77 -13.34 1.18
CA PHE A 149 -8.23 -12.37 2.13
C PHE A 149 -9.21 -12.08 3.27
N HIS A 150 -10.51 -12.01 2.99
CA HIS A 150 -11.56 -11.87 3.99
C HIS A 150 -11.73 -13.16 4.81
N GLU A 151 -11.71 -14.35 4.17
CA GLU A 151 -11.71 -15.63 4.89
C GLU A 151 -10.51 -15.74 5.87
N HIS A 152 -9.34 -15.25 5.45
CA HIS A 152 -8.17 -15.17 6.34
C HIS A 152 -8.40 -14.17 7.49
N ALA A 153 -9.05 -13.01 7.26
CA ALA A 153 -9.38 -12.07 8.34
C ALA A 153 -10.33 -12.69 9.38
N ALA A 154 -11.34 -13.43 8.92
CA ALA A 154 -12.26 -14.15 9.80
C ALA A 154 -11.55 -15.25 10.63
N ALA A 155 -10.59 -15.98 10.03
CA ALA A 155 -9.78 -16.95 10.76
C ALA A 155 -8.85 -16.30 11.80
N VAL A 156 -8.33 -15.10 11.48
CA VAL A 156 -7.55 -14.28 12.42
C VAL A 156 -8.43 -13.83 13.61
N GLU A 157 -9.65 -13.33 13.35
CA GLU A 157 -10.61 -12.99 14.41
C GLU A 157 -10.95 -14.22 15.28
N GLU A 158 -11.20 -15.38 14.65
CA GLU A 158 -11.44 -16.63 15.38
C GLU A 158 -10.29 -16.97 16.33
N THR A 159 -9.03 -16.79 15.87
CA THR A 159 -7.83 -17.02 16.69
C THR A 159 -7.80 -16.10 17.91
N VAL A 160 -8.15 -14.81 17.73
CA VAL A 160 -8.24 -13.84 18.83
C VAL A 160 -9.38 -14.15 19.78
N ASN A 161 -10.50 -14.67 19.30
CA ASN A 161 -11.62 -15.08 20.14
C ASN A 161 -11.25 -16.29 21.03
N TYR A 162 -10.47 -17.27 20.54
CA TYR A 162 -9.92 -18.35 21.36
C TYR A 162 -8.88 -17.83 22.36
N MET A 163 -8.05 -16.89 21.96
CA MET A 163 -7.12 -16.19 22.87
C MET A 163 -7.89 -15.49 24.00
N LEU A 164 -8.96 -14.75 23.69
CA LEU A 164 -9.80 -14.10 24.70
C LEU A 164 -10.41 -15.12 25.68
N ALA A 165 -10.89 -16.25 25.16
CA ALA A 165 -11.39 -17.34 26.00
C ALA A 165 -10.29 -17.91 26.91
N ALA A 166 -9.04 -18.03 26.41
CA ALA A 166 -7.89 -18.44 27.22
C ALA A 166 -7.58 -17.41 28.32
N VAL A 167 -7.61 -16.11 28.02
CA VAL A 167 -7.44 -15.06 29.04
C VAL A 167 -8.55 -15.14 30.10
N SER A 168 -9.81 -15.29 29.67
CA SER A 168 -10.96 -15.39 30.58
C SER A 168 -10.84 -16.56 31.56
N ARG A 169 -10.31 -17.70 31.07
CA ARG A 169 -10.02 -18.87 31.94
C ARG A 169 -8.84 -18.60 32.89
N ALA A 170 -7.81 -17.96 32.38
CA ALA A 170 -6.61 -17.64 33.18
C ALA A 170 -6.92 -16.66 34.32
N VAL A 171 -7.84 -15.70 34.15
CA VAL A 171 -8.26 -14.79 35.21
C VAL A 171 -9.07 -15.50 36.30
N GLU A 172 -9.68 -16.67 36.03
CA GLU A 172 -10.31 -17.54 37.04
C GLU A 172 -9.26 -18.32 37.86
N GLY A 173 -7.97 -18.20 37.52
CA GLY A 173 -6.85 -18.83 38.21
C GLY A 173 -6.44 -20.21 37.67
N GLU A 174 -6.99 -20.62 36.55
CA GLU A 174 -6.67 -21.88 35.86
C GLU A 174 -5.65 -21.70 34.74
N ILE A 175 -4.92 -22.77 34.39
CA ILE A 175 -4.12 -22.82 33.16
C ILE A 175 -5.07 -23.25 32.00
N PRO A 176 -5.33 -22.42 31.00
CA PRO A 176 -6.38 -22.63 29.99
C PRO A 176 -5.93 -23.57 28.86
N THR A 177 -5.56 -24.81 29.20
CA THR A 177 -4.92 -25.78 28.28
C THR A 177 -5.76 -26.05 27.01
N LYS A 178 -7.10 -26.08 27.13
CA LYS A 178 -7.98 -26.35 25.98
C LYS A 178 -8.04 -25.14 25.04
N GLU A 179 -8.19 -23.96 25.62
CA GLU A 179 -8.30 -22.69 24.90
C GLU A 179 -6.98 -22.35 24.22
N ILE A 180 -5.84 -22.63 24.84
CA ILE A 180 -4.50 -22.50 24.24
C ILE A 180 -4.40 -23.38 22.99
N LYS A 181 -4.82 -24.66 23.11
CA LYS A 181 -4.79 -25.57 21.97
C LYS A 181 -5.72 -25.12 20.85
N ALA A 182 -6.92 -24.60 21.18
CA ALA A 182 -7.85 -24.08 20.21
C ALA A 182 -7.28 -22.83 19.49
N THR A 183 -6.58 -21.94 20.21
CA THR A 183 -5.87 -20.79 19.62
C THR A 183 -4.81 -21.25 18.63
N GLN A 184 -4.00 -22.25 18.98
CA GLN A 184 -2.96 -22.81 18.09
C GLN A 184 -3.57 -23.43 16.82
N GLU A 185 -4.65 -24.21 16.97
CA GLU A 185 -5.34 -24.81 15.82
C GLU A 185 -6.01 -23.76 14.92
N ALA A 186 -6.49 -22.66 15.48
CA ALA A 186 -7.07 -21.56 14.72
C ALA A 186 -5.99 -20.76 13.95
N GLU A 187 -4.85 -20.50 14.56
CA GLU A 187 -3.71 -19.86 13.92
C GLU A 187 -3.18 -20.68 12.74
N LEU A 188 -3.05 -22.01 12.90
CA LEU A 188 -2.67 -22.89 11.79
C LEU A 188 -3.63 -22.77 10.61
N ARG A 189 -4.95 -22.68 10.85
CA ARG A 189 -5.93 -22.45 9.78
C ARG A 189 -5.75 -21.10 9.11
N ALA A 190 -5.45 -20.05 9.88
CA ALA A 190 -5.15 -18.73 9.32
C ALA A 190 -3.89 -18.76 8.43
N ASP A 191 -2.81 -19.45 8.87
CA ASP A 191 -1.57 -19.59 8.11
C ASP A 191 -1.79 -20.40 6.79
N GLU A 192 -2.63 -21.43 6.82
CA GLU A 192 -3.04 -22.16 5.60
C GLU A 192 -3.78 -21.24 4.62
N LEU A 193 -4.71 -20.42 5.09
CA LEU A 193 -5.44 -19.45 4.26
C LEU A 193 -4.51 -18.37 3.70
N LYS A 194 -3.56 -17.86 4.48
CA LYS A 194 -2.50 -16.94 4.01
C LYS A 194 -1.71 -17.57 2.87
N THR A 195 -1.28 -18.80 3.03
CA THR A 195 -0.50 -19.54 2.02
C THR A 195 -1.33 -19.73 0.74
N LYS A 196 -2.56 -20.21 0.86
CA LYS A 196 -3.51 -20.37 -0.25
C LYS A 196 -3.75 -19.06 -0.98
N THR A 197 -3.94 -17.95 -0.25
CA THR A 197 -4.13 -16.62 -0.83
C THR A 197 -2.90 -16.17 -1.63
N ARG A 198 -1.70 -16.39 -1.11
CA ARG A 198 -0.43 -16.07 -1.81
C ARG A 198 -0.24 -16.89 -3.09
N GLU A 199 -0.55 -18.18 -3.05
CA GLU A 199 -0.47 -19.07 -4.21
C GLU A 199 -1.48 -18.68 -5.30
N SER A 200 -2.70 -18.32 -4.92
CA SER A 200 -3.75 -17.89 -5.84
C SER A 200 -3.45 -16.58 -6.56
N MET A 201 -2.49 -15.77 -6.09
CA MET A 201 -2.08 -14.53 -6.75
C MET A 201 -1.28 -14.75 -8.05
N ALA A 202 -0.83 -15.96 -8.36
CA ALA A 202 -0.04 -16.25 -9.55
C ALA A 202 -0.89 -16.04 -10.82
N GLY A 203 -0.48 -15.09 -11.68
CA GLY A 203 -1.17 -14.80 -12.94
C GLY A 203 -2.36 -13.83 -12.86
N VAL A 204 -2.90 -13.57 -11.68
CA VAL A 204 -4.10 -12.73 -11.51
C VAL A 204 -3.77 -11.24 -11.63
N ARG A 205 -4.64 -10.48 -12.30
CA ARG A 205 -4.63 -9.01 -12.33
C ARG A 205 -5.46 -8.47 -11.16
N MET A 206 -4.83 -7.61 -10.37
CA MET A 206 -5.47 -6.95 -9.23
C MET A 206 -5.59 -5.44 -9.49
N ALA A 207 -6.57 -4.81 -8.84
CA ALA A 207 -6.79 -3.36 -8.93
C ALA A 207 -5.63 -2.54 -8.30
N PHE A 208 -4.84 -3.14 -7.44
CA PHE A 208 -3.67 -2.56 -6.78
C PHE A 208 -2.45 -3.48 -6.91
N SER A 209 -1.27 -2.99 -6.52
CA SER A 209 -0.04 -3.76 -6.74
C SER A 209 0.00 -5.05 -5.90
N LYS A 210 0.54 -6.13 -6.46
CA LYS A 210 0.77 -7.39 -5.73
C LYS A 210 1.62 -7.19 -4.47
N GLU A 211 2.57 -6.25 -4.52
CA GLU A 211 3.43 -5.92 -3.38
C GLU A 211 2.60 -5.33 -2.23
N THR A 212 1.69 -4.39 -2.53
CA THR A 212 0.75 -3.84 -1.53
C THR A 212 -0.09 -4.93 -0.91
N PHE A 213 -0.64 -5.84 -1.71
CA PHE A 213 -1.48 -6.92 -1.21
C PHE A 213 -0.71 -7.92 -0.34
N LEU A 214 0.51 -8.31 -0.75
CA LEU A 214 1.38 -9.16 0.05
C LEU A 214 1.75 -8.51 1.39
N HIS A 215 1.93 -7.19 1.40
CA HIS A 215 2.15 -6.44 2.63
C HIS A 215 0.92 -6.48 3.55
N MET A 216 -0.29 -6.30 2.99
CA MET A 216 -1.55 -6.38 3.74
C MET A 216 -1.74 -7.76 4.38
N ILE A 217 -1.61 -8.85 3.60
CA ILE A 217 -1.69 -10.23 4.12
C ILE A 217 -0.69 -10.45 5.25
N SER A 218 0.56 -9.99 5.08
CA SER A 218 1.60 -10.16 6.10
C SER A 218 1.33 -9.36 7.37
N ARG A 219 0.61 -8.23 7.28
CA ARG A 219 0.20 -7.44 8.44
C ARG A 219 -0.96 -8.09 9.17
N GLN A 220 -1.95 -8.57 8.41
CA GLN A 220 -3.13 -9.26 8.94
C GLN A 220 -2.74 -10.53 9.71
N ASP A 221 -1.87 -11.35 9.16
CA ASP A 221 -1.37 -12.59 9.72
C ASP A 221 -0.71 -12.40 11.09
N ARG A 222 0.05 -11.32 11.28
CA ARG A 222 0.69 -11.01 12.57
C ARG A 222 -0.28 -10.89 13.73
N ILE A 223 -1.54 -10.59 13.49
CA ILE A 223 -2.55 -10.52 14.53
C ILE A 223 -2.74 -11.91 15.15
N ALA A 224 -2.86 -12.94 14.31
CA ALA A 224 -2.98 -14.34 14.76
C ALA A 224 -1.69 -14.84 15.43
N ASP A 225 -0.52 -14.53 14.85
CA ASP A 225 0.78 -14.86 15.46
C ASP A 225 0.89 -14.31 16.91
N TYR A 226 0.48 -13.04 17.11
CA TYR A 226 0.55 -12.43 18.44
C TYR A 226 -0.52 -12.97 19.38
N ALA A 227 -1.71 -13.32 18.89
CA ALA A 227 -2.74 -13.98 19.70
C ALA A 227 -2.27 -15.37 20.18
N GLN A 228 -1.59 -16.14 19.34
CA GLN A 228 -0.96 -17.40 19.74
C GLN A 228 0.12 -17.15 20.80
N ASN A 229 0.96 -16.12 20.65
CA ASN A 229 1.98 -15.78 21.64
C ASN A 229 1.37 -15.44 23.02
N VAL A 230 0.20 -14.78 23.08
CA VAL A 230 -0.55 -14.57 24.33
C VAL A 230 -0.94 -15.92 24.95
N ALA A 231 -1.55 -16.81 24.17
CA ALA A 231 -1.99 -18.12 24.63
C ALA A 231 -0.79 -18.95 25.15
N GLU A 232 0.34 -18.93 24.45
CA GLU A 232 1.56 -19.58 24.93
C GLU A 232 2.06 -19.00 26.25
N GLN A 233 2.04 -17.67 26.40
CA GLN A 233 2.46 -17.02 27.65
C GLN A 233 1.61 -17.45 28.84
N LEU A 234 0.29 -17.65 28.64
CA LEU A 234 -0.61 -18.15 29.68
C LEU A 234 -0.34 -19.60 30.10
N SER A 235 0.37 -20.40 29.29
CA SER A 235 0.73 -21.77 29.61
C SER A 235 1.83 -21.90 30.68
N PHE A 236 2.64 -20.83 30.90
CA PHE A 236 3.86 -20.92 31.70
C PHE A 236 3.58 -20.96 33.21
N ARG A 237 2.59 -20.24 33.66
CA ARG A 237 2.14 -20.23 35.06
C ARG A 237 0.77 -19.55 35.20
N PRO A 238 0.01 -19.80 36.30
CA PRO A 238 -1.20 -19.04 36.60
C PRO A 238 -0.90 -17.52 36.71
N LEU A 239 -1.89 -16.70 36.39
CA LEU A 239 -1.77 -15.25 36.58
C LEU A 239 -1.61 -14.88 38.05
N TYR A 240 -0.97 -13.75 38.31
CA TYR A 240 -0.79 -13.15 39.63
C TYR A 240 -2.13 -13.14 40.40
N ASP A 241 -2.11 -13.62 41.66
CA ASP A 241 -3.30 -13.88 42.47
C ASP A 241 -3.81 -12.58 43.13
N ASN A 242 -4.37 -11.71 42.28
CA ASN A 242 -5.00 -10.47 42.71
C ASN A 242 -6.24 -10.21 41.85
N ASP A 243 -7.42 -10.20 42.46
CA ASP A 243 -8.70 -10.08 41.76
C ASP A 243 -8.87 -8.81 40.96
N LYS A 244 -8.28 -7.70 41.40
CA LYS A 244 -8.36 -6.43 40.67
C LYS A 244 -7.40 -6.46 39.45
N ALA A 245 -6.19 -6.96 39.66
CA ALA A 245 -5.22 -7.13 38.55
C ALA A 245 -5.79 -8.04 37.45
N ARG A 246 -6.37 -9.18 37.83
CA ARG A 246 -7.02 -10.12 36.90
C ARG A 246 -8.17 -9.47 36.11
N ARG A 247 -9.02 -8.66 36.79
CA ARG A 247 -10.09 -7.91 36.11
C ARG A 247 -9.55 -6.89 35.11
N LEU A 248 -8.46 -6.21 35.42
CA LEU A 248 -7.84 -5.26 34.50
C LEU A 248 -7.26 -5.97 33.26
N VAL A 249 -6.65 -7.14 33.43
CA VAL A 249 -6.21 -7.99 32.30
C VAL A 249 -7.39 -8.38 31.42
N GLN A 250 -8.53 -8.78 32.02
CA GLN A 250 -9.73 -9.13 31.25
C GLN A 250 -10.26 -7.94 30.45
N ILE A 251 -10.36 -6.76 31.05
CA ILE A 251 -10.81 -5.52 30.38
C ILE A 251 -9.90 -5.19 29.20
N HIS A 252 -8.59 -5.28 29.38
CA HIS A 252 -7.65 -5.05 28.30
C HIS A 252 -7.82 -6.07 27.16
N ALA A 253 -7.94 -7.36 27.48
CA ALA A 253 -8.14 -8.42 26.47
C ALA A 253 -9.45 -8.25 25.68
N GLU A 254 -10.53 -7.80 26.32
CA GLU A 254 -11.81 -7.50 25.66
C GLU A 254 -11.67 -6.33 24.67
N LYS A 255 -10.94 -5.27 25.03
CA LYS A 255 -10.66 -4.14 24.11
C LYS A 255 -9.80 -4.55 22.93
N VAL A 256 -8.80 -5.41 23.14
CA VAL A 256 -7.97 -5.99 22.07
C VAL A 256 -8.85 -6.80 21.11
N ALA A 257 -9.74 -7.65 21.63
CA ALA A 257 -10.63 -8.45 20.78
C ALA A 257 -11.63 -7.56 19.99
N GLU A 258 -12.16 -6.49 20.62
CA GLU A 258 -13.00 -5.50 19.95
C GLU A 258 -12.26 -4.79 18.81
N THR A 259 -10.99 -4.42 19.02
CA THR A 259 -10.15 -3.81 17.98
C THR A 259 -9.99 -4.72 16.76
N VAL A 260 -9.74 -6.03 16.99
CA VAL A 260 -9.59 -7.00 15.91
C VAL A 260 -10.91 -7.28 15.20
N LYS A 261 -12.03 -7.31 15.93
CA LYS A 261 -13.35 -7.45 15.32
C LYS A 261 -13.65 -6.30 14.35
N VAL A 262 -13.43 -5.05 14.76
CA VAL A 262 -13.63 -3.88 13.89
C VAL A 262 -12.62 -3.87 12.73
N TYR A 263 -11.44 -4.43 12.90
CA TYR A 263 -10.51 -4.65 11.80
C TYR A 263 -11.09 -5.64 10.76
N GLU A 264 -11.70 -6.74 11.19
CA GLU A 264 -12.36 -7.72 10.30
C GLU A 264 -13.51 -7.07 9.53
N ASP A 265 -14.39 -6.31 10.20
CA ASP A 265 -15.45 -5.50 9.57
C ASP A 265 -14.83 -4.52 8.52
N THR A 266 -13.64 -3.99 8.78
CA THR A 266 -12.92 -3.09 7.85
C THR A 266 -12.43 -3.83 6.60
N VAL A 267 -12.04 -5.09 6.71
CA VAL A 267 -11.66 -5.95 5.58
C VAL A 267 -12.87 -6.25 4.68
N GLU A 268 -14.06 -6.46 5.26
CA GLU A 268 -15.29 -6.62 4.49
C GLU A 268 -15.60 -5.38 3.63
N ILE A 269 -15.46 -4.18 4.21
CA ILE A 269 -15.65 -2.92 3.47
C ILE A 269 -14.59 -2.76 2.37
N LEU A 270 -13.34 -3.16 2.59
CA LEU A 270 -12.30 -3.16 1.57
C LEU A 270 -12.66 -4.05 0.39
N LYS A 271 -13.25 -5.21 0.65
CA LYS A 271 -13.76 -6.12 -0.38
C LYS A 271 -14.88 -5.44 -1.18
N ASP A 272 -15.87 -4.83 -0.51
CA ASP A 272 -16.96 -4.11 -1.16
C ASP A 272 -16.46 -2.92 -2.01
N LEU A 273 -15.47 -2.19 -1.53
CA LEU A 273 -14.81 -1.12 -2.27
C LEU A 273 -14.23 -1.61 -3.60
N ALA A 274 -13.59 -2.77 -3.59
CA ALA A 274 -12.99 -3.35 -4.79
C ALA A 274 -14.08 -3.80 -5.81
N TYR A 275 -15.21 -4.31 -5.32
CA TYR A 275 -16.35 -4.69 -6.19
C TYR A 275 -17.11 -3.48 -6.74
N SER A 276 -17.10 -2.34 -6.04
CA SER A 276 -17.79 -1.10 -6.46
C SER A 276 -16.95 -0.19 -7.35
N ALA A 277 -15.86 -0.70 -7.93
CA ALA A 277 -14.93 0.07 -8.75
C ALA A 277 -14.39 1.34 -8.03
N PHE A 278 -14.10 1.22 -6.74
CA PHE A 278 -13.49 2.27 -5.91
C PHE A 278 -14.35 3.54 -5.76
N SER A 279 -15.65 3.38 -5.53
CA SER A 279 -16.54 4.53 -5.36
C SER A 279 -16.10 5.43 -4.19
N LYS A 280 -16.27 6.75 -4.34
CA LYS A 280 -15.87 7.74 -3.31
C LYS A 280 -16.60 7.53 -1.97
N LYS A 281 -17.77 6.92 -2.00
CA LYS A 281 -18.54 6.63 -0.78
C LYS A 281 -17.87 5.55 0.05
N GLU A 282 -17.53 4.43 -0.59
CA GLU A 282 -16.85 3.32 0.08
C GLU A 282 -15.42 3.70 0.51
N GLN A 283 -14.71 4.50 -0.30
CA GLN A 283 -13.41 5.07 0.11
C GLN A 283 -13.54 5.85 1.42
N HIS A 284 -14.55 6.72 1.54
CA HIS A 284 -14.80 7.47 2.76
C HIS A 284 -15.16 6.56 3.93
N THR A 285 -16.02 5.56 3.71
CA THR A 285 -16.42 4.60 4.73
C THR A 285 -15.21 3.80 5.24
N LEU A 286 -14.36 3.31 4.34
CA LEU A 286 -13.13 2.59 4.70
C LEU A 286 -12.18 3.46 5.54
N MET A 287 -11.99 4.73 5.16
CA MET A 287 -11.16 5.66 5.95
C MET A 287 -11.73 5.92 7.35
N GLU A 288 -13.05 6.02 7.51
CA GLU A 288 -13.68 6.17 8.84
C GLU A 288 -13.50 4.92 9.69
N MET A 289 -13.61 3.72 9.10
CA MET A 289 -13.39 2.47 9.82
C MET A 289 -11.93 2.30 10.27
N ILE A 290 -10.96 2.68 9.42
CA ILE A 290 -9.55 2.71 9.82
C ILE A 290 -9.34 3.61 11.04
N LYS A 291 -9.98 4.79 11.09
CA LYS A 291 -9.91 5.68 12.26
C LYS A 291 -10.55 5.05 13.51
N VAL A 292 -11.62 4.28 13.34
CA VAL A 292 -12.24 3.55 14.46
C VAL A 292 -11.28 2.50 15.02
N VAL A 293 -10.61 1.72 14.16
CA VAL A 293 -9.59 0.75 14.60
C VAL A 293 -8.48 1.44 15.38
N ASN A 294 -7.94 2.54 14.84
CA ASN A 294 -6.87 3.31 15.50
C ASN A 294 -7.33 3.86 16.87
N LYS A 295 -8.60 4.28 16.99
CA LYS A 295 -9.15 4.75 18.26
C LYS A 295 -9.29 3.62 19.27
N LEU A 296 -9.75 2.44 18.85
CA LEU A 296 -9.91 1.28 19.74
C LEU A 296 -8.56 0.75 20.23
N GLU A 297 -7.54 0.75 19.34
CA GLU A 297 -6.16 0.43 19.74
C GLU A 297 -5.68 1.39 20.84
N HIS A 298 -5.88 2.70 20.67
CA HIS A 298 -5.50 3.67 21.69
C HIS A 298 -6.24 3.43 23.03
N GLU A 299 -7.52 3.02 23.00
CA GLU A 299 -8.27 2.64 24.20
C GLU A 299 -7.72 1.34 24.83
N ALA A 300 -7.23 0.38 24.03
CA ALA A 300 -6.57 -0.82 24.51
C ALA A 300 -5.22 -0.49 25.17
N ASP A 301 -4.42 0.38 24.56
CA ASP A 301 -3.16 0.90 25.09
C ASP A 301 -3.34 1.66 26.45
N GLU A 302 -4.43 2.42 26.60
CA GLU A 302 -4.77 3.02 27.89
C GLU A 302 -5.11 1.96 28.96
N ALA A 303 -5.85 0.93 28.59
CA ALA A 303 -6.17 -0.18 29.51
C ALA A 303 -4.93 -0.99 29.91
N GLU A 304 -3.99 -1.22 28.97
CA GLU A 304 -2.69 -1.83 29.27
C GLU A 304 -1.92 -1.02 30.31
N ARG A 305 -1.80 0.30 30.09
CA ARG A 305 -1.08 1.21 31.01
C ARG A 305 -1.69 1.22 32.41
N GLU A 306 -3.04 1.26 32.52
CA GLU A 306 -3.73 1.20 33.81
C GLU A 306 -3.45 -0.14 34.53
N ALA A 307 -3.57 -1.26 33.80
CA ALA A 307 -3.34 -2.58 34.34
C ALA A 307 -1.87 -2.77 34.78
N ALA A 308 -0.92 -2.36 33.94
CA ALA A 308 0.51 -2.44 34.25
C ALA A 308 0.88 -1.60 35.48
N ALA A 309 0.41 -0.36 35.56
CA ALA A 309 0.67 0.51 36.71
C ALA A 309 0.13 -0.13 38.01
N PHE A 310 -1.07 -0.73 37.97
CA PHE A 310 -1.62 -1.41 39.12
C PHE A 310 -0.83 -2.65 39.52
N VAL A 311 -0.46 -3.51 38.56
CA VAL A 311 0.33 -4.73 38.78
C VAL A 311 1.67 -4.41 39.46
N PHE A 312 2.35 -3.35 39.01
CA PHE A 312 3.62 -2.93 39.61
C PHE A 312 3.47 -2.24 40.97
N SER A 313 2.32 -1.62 41.29
CA SER A 313 2.09 -1.02 42.61
C SER A 313 1.77 -2.04 43.71
N GLU A 314 1.25 -3.21 43.35
CA GLU A 314 0.75 -4.23 44.30
C GLU A 314 1.52 -5.56 44.25
N GLY A 315 2.54 -5.66 43.35
CA GLY A 315 3.21 -6.93 43.03
C GLY A 315 4.40 -7.29 43.94
N ASP A 316 4.61 -6.60 45.07
CA ASP A 316 5.79 -6.82 45.94
C ASP A 316 5.80 -8.18 46.64
N ASP A 317 4.65 -8.80 46.86
CA ASP A 317 4.48 -10.10 47.51
C ASP A 317 4.72 -11.29 46.55
N ASP A 318 4.48 -11.14 45.23
CA ASP A 318 4.88 -12.09 44.17
C ASP A 318 5.48 -11.36 42.95
N PRO A 319 6.71 -10.88 43.03
CA PRO A 319 7.34 -10.13 41.92
C PRO A 319 7.41 -10.92 40.60
N LEU A 320 7.56 -12.24 40.66
CA LEU A 320 7.58 -13.10 39.47
C LEU A 320 6.21 -13.20 38.83
N GLY A 321 5.14 -13.31 39.63
CA GLY A 321 3.76 -13.27 39.18
C GLY A 321 3.38 -11.95 38.55
N ALA A 322 3.76 -10.83 39.17
CA ALA A 322 3.58 -9.49 38.64
C ALA A 322 4.29 -9.31 37.28
N MET A 323 5.55 -9.72 37.19
CA MET A 323 6.32 -9.68 35.91
C MET A 323 5.70 -10.55 34.82
N HIS A 324 5.21 -11.73 35.17
CA HIS A 324 4.53 -12.62 34.23
C HIS A 324 3.24 -11.99 33.73
N MET A 325 2.42 -11.45 34.61
CA MET A 325 1.16 -10.76 34.25
C MET A 325 1.44 -9.53 33.37
N TYR A 326 2.46 -8.73 33.70
CA TYR A 326 2.87 -7.62 32.84
C TYR A 326 3.30 -8.09 31.44
N ARG A 327 3.97 -9.24 31.34
CA ARG A 327 4.33 -9.81 30.04
C ARG A 327 3.10 -10.24 29.23
N VAL A 328 2.06 -10.76 29.90
CA VAL A 328 0.78 -11.06 29.24
C VAL A 328 0.11 -9.76 28.72
N LEU A 329 0.10 -8.70 29.52
CA LEU A 329 -0.42 -7.38 29.07
C LEU A 329 0.31 -6.87 27.83
N GLN A 330 1.64 -6.90 27.82
CA GLN A 330 2.43 -6.50 26.65
C GLN A 330 2.11 -7.34 25.40
N ARG A 331 1.90 -8.66 25.56
CA ARG A 331 1.54 -9.53 24.44
C ARG A 331 0.14 -9.28 23.92
N LEU A 332 -0.81 -8.94 24.78
CA LEU A 332 -2.14 -8.52 24.39
C LEU A 332 -2.09 -7.22 23.59
N ASP A 333 -1.28 -6.26 24.02
CA ASP A 333 -1.08 -4.98 23.33
C ASP A 333 -0.45 -5.18 21.93
N ASP A 334 0.51 -6.10 21.79
CA ASP A 334 1.07 -6.48 20.47
C ASP A 334 -0.03 -6.88 19.46
N VAL A 335 -1.14 -7.50 19.90
CA VAL A 335 -2.27 -7.90 19.04
C VAL A 335 -3.04 -6.68 18.55
N ALA A 336 -3.40 -5.73 19.43
CA ALA A 336 -4.11 -4.50 19.05
C ALA A 336 -3.26 -3.63 18.12
N ASN A 337 -1.99 -3.45 18.44
CA ASN A 337 -1.00 -2.77 17.62
C ASN A 337 -0.86 -3.40 16.22
N ALA A 338 -0.95 -4.73 16.12
CA ALA A 338 -0.91 -5.42 14.82
C ALA A 338 -2.17 -5.15 14.01
N ALA A 339 -3.35 -5.10 14.64
CA ALA A 339 -4.62 -4.77 13.98
C ALA A 339 -4.61 -3.33 13.45
N GLU A 340 -4.13 -2.35 14.23
CA GLU A 340 -3.93 -0.97 13.78
C GLU A 340 -3.03 -0.91 12.55
N LYS A 341 -1.85 -1.54 12.60
CA LYS A 341 -0.89 -1.56 11.48
C LYS A 341 -1.45 -2.27 10.25
N ALA A 342 -2.31 -3.28 10.43
CA ALA A 342 -2.99 -3.97 9.34
C ALA A 342 -4.06 -3.08 8.69
N ALA A 343 -4.88 -2.37 9.49
CA ALA A 343 -5.86 -1.41 8.99
C ALA A 343 -5.18 -0.23 8.25
N ASN A 344 -4.11 0.32 8.81
CA ASN A 344 -3.34 1.41 8.20
C ASN A 344 -2.67 0.99 6.87
N ALA A 345 -2.44 -0.30 6.63
CA ALA A 345 -1.95 -0.80 5.35
C ALA A 345 -2.95 -0.63 4.19
N PHE A 346 -4.22 -0.32 4.47
CA PHE A 346 -5.25 -0.04 3.45
C PHE A 346 -5.22 1.41 2.95
N ILE A 347 -4.60 2.35 3.69
CA ILE A 347 -4.55 3.79 3.33
C ILE A 347 -4.04 4.04 1.90
N PRO A 348 -2.97 3.39 1.40
CA PRO A 348 -2.52 3.61 0.03
C PRO A 348 -3.54 3.23 -1.04
N ILE A 349 -4.48 2.33 -0.74
CA ILE A 349 -5.53 1.90 -1.67
C ILE A 349 -6.65 2.94 -1.75
N VAL A 350 -6.94 3.61 -0.64
CA VAL A 350 -8.00 4.62 -0.55
C VAL A 350 -7.57 5.96 -1.16
N THR A 351 -6.26 6.21 -1.24
CA THR A 351 -5.68 7.48 -1.73
C THR A 351 -5.25 7.41 -3.21
N LEU A 352 -5.53 6.29 -3.89
CA LEU A 352 -5.33 6.13 -5.33
C LEU A 352 -6.44 6.83 -6.12
#